data_8bf9bd61d7dd84b30db1c11ed966ee11
#
_entry.id   8bf9bd61d7dd84b30db1c11ed966ee11
#
_cell.length_a   1.000
_cell.length_b   1.000
_cell.length_c   1.000
_cell.angle_alpha   90.00
_cell.angle_beta   90.00
_cell.angle_gamma   90.00
#
_symmetry.space_group_name_H-M   'P 1'
#
loop_
_entity.id
_entity.type
_entity.pdbx_description
1 polymer ?
#
loop_
_entity_poly.entity_id
_entity_poly.type
_entity_poly.pdbx_seq_one_letter_code
_entity_poly.pdbx_strand_id
1 'polypeptide(L)'
;MSEYTVKYINHRAASDAAGFIHDCEEHYHRQIHIAADEIVRDHEHCPIVLINGPSSSGKTTTNDRIARIVELEGVHANMLSMDDYYRTATDYEQPMDDENGVPDLESPACMDLERLSSDLARLVAGEEVSVPRFDFETRTSIPHDRTMKLGRNEVIMIEGIHSFNPVIMGDLAHRATSIYLSVASALVPERGPRLEPYMLRFLRRAMRDSLFRSSPVESTLRQWNSVRRGERLYISPYRGQASLTIDTFLPYEVNILMERLTPVLSEHRDALARADLAPINDILGTISPIEWQGHIPEDSVLHEFIG
;
A
#
# COMPACT_ATOMS: atom_id res chain seq x y z
N MET A 1 15.21 -9.74 3.28
CA MET A 1 15.14 -8.72 2.20
C MET A 1 15.81 -9.33 0.99
N SER A 2 15.06 -9.52 -0.08
CA SER A 2 15.61 -10.02 -1.35
C SER A 2 16.29 -8.87 -2.11
N GLU A 3 17.28 -9.20 -2.95
CA GLU A 3 17.96 -8.23 -3.77
C GLU A 3 17.90 -8.65 -5.24
N TYR A 4 17.54 -7.71 -6.10
CA TYR A 4 17.52 -7.91 -7.55
C TYR A 4 18.54 -6.98 -8.20
N THR A 5 19.35 -7.50 -9.12
CA THR A 5 20.30 -6.65 -9.85
C THR A 5 19.65 -6.06 -11.09
N VAL A 6 20.01 -4.83 -11.45
CA VAL A 6 19.59 -4.20 -12.70
C VAL A 6 19.96 -5.09 -13.91
N LYS A 7 21.16 -5.70 -13.86
CA LYS A 7 21.59 -6.65 -14.89
C LYS A 7 20.64 -7.84 -15.04
N TYR A 8 20.16 -8.43 -13.93
CA TYR A 8 19.21 -9.55 -13.95
C TYR A 8 17.87 -9.10 -14.57
N ILE A 9 17.33 -7.97 -14.10
CA ILE A 9 16.04 -7.43 -14.59
C ILE A 9 16.12 -7.17 -16.10
N ASN A 10 17.15 -6.46 -16.56
CA ASN A 10 17.35 -6.15 -17.97
C ASN A 10 17.53 -7.41 -18.81
N HIS A 11 18.29 -8.40 -18.31
CA HIS A 11 18.47 -9.66 -19.02
C HIS A 11 17.14 -10.40 -19.18
N ARG A 12 16.35 -10.54 -18.11
CA ARG A 12 15.06 -11.22 -18.15
C ARG A 12 14.08 -10.50 -19.06
N ALA A 13 14.01 -9.16 -18.99
CA ALA A 13 13.15 -8.35 -19.85
C ALA A 13 13.47 -8.53 -21.35
N ALA A 14 14.75 -8.66 -21.70
CA ALA A 14 15.19 -8.81 -23.09
C ALA A 14 15.10 -10.25 -23.61
N SER A 15 15.29 -11.26 -22.76
CA SER A 15 15.36 -12.67 -23.17
C SER A 15 14.02 -13.40 -23.16
N ASP A 16 13.16 -13.07 -22.18
CA ASP A 16 11.86 -13.74 -21.97
C ASP A 16 10.95 -12.85 -21.11
N ALA A 17 10.39 -11.81 -21.70
CA ALA A 17 9.53 -10.86 -21.00
C ALA A 17 8.28 -11.52 -20.42
N ALA A 18 7.59 -12.37 -21.19
CA ALA A 18 6.37 -13.05 -20.76
C ALA A 18 6.63 -13.99 -19.58
N GLY A 19 7.67 -14.83 -19.64
CA GLY A 19 8.05 -15.71 -18.56
C GLY A 19 8.55 -14.96 -17.34
N PHE A 20 9.21 -13.82 -17.51
CA PHE A 20 9.64 -12.99 -16.39
C PHE A 20 8.46 -12.38 -15.62
N ILE A 21 7.48 -11.83 -16.33
CA ILE A 21 6.23 -11.30 -15.76
C ILE A 21 5.49 -12.43 -15.03
N HIS A 22 5.29 -13.57 -15.70
CA HIS A 22 4.61 -14.73 -15.12
C HIS A 22 5.27 -15.19 -13.81
N ASP A 23 6.58 -15.37 -13.77
CA ASP A 23 7.31 -15.84 -12.58
C ASP A 23 7.15 -14.86 -11.40
N CYS A 24 7.18 -13.56 -11.67
CA CYS A 24 6.99 -12.53 -10.65
C CYS A 24 5.56 -12.53 -10.09
N GLU A 25 4.55 -12.59 -10.97
CA GLU A 25 3.14 -12.63 -10.58
C GLU A 25 2.81 -13.91 -9.81
N GLU A 26 3.31 -15.07 -10.22
CA GLU A 26 3.15 -16.33 -9.52
C GLU A 26 3.80 -16.31 -8.14
N HIS A 27 4.97 -15.68 -7.99
CA HIS A 27 5.59 -15.52 -6.68
C HIS A 27 4.73 -14.67 -5.74
N TYR A 28 4.18 -13.57 -6.24
CA TYR A 28 3.28 -12.70 -5.48
C TYR A 28 1.96 -13.41 -5.16
N HIS A 29 1.36 -14.10 -6.14
CA HIS A 29 0.11 -14.85 -5.99
C HIS A 29 0.18 -15.92 -4.90
N ARG A 30 1.29 -16.65 -4.81
CA ARG A 30 1.49 -17.63 -3.71
C ARG A 30 1.43 -17.01 -2.31
N GLN A 31 1.96 -15.80 -2.13
CA GLN A 31 1.88 -15.11 -0.84
C GLN A 31 0.44 -14.71 -0.50
N ILE A 32 -0.34 -14.30 -1.49
CA ILE A 32 -1.76 -13.95 -1.34
C ILE A 32 -2.56 -15.19 -0.93
N HIS A 33 -2.34 -16.35 -1.57
CA HIS A 33 -2.99 -17.59 -1.19
C HIS A 33 -2.68 -18.02 0.24
N ILE A 34 -1.43 -17.94 0.66
CA ILE A 34 -1.04 -18.24 2.06
C ILE A 34 -1.81 -17.33 3.04
N ALA A 35 -1.98 -16.06 2.72
CA ALA A 35 -2.72 -15.14 3.56
C ALA A 35 -4.23 -15.47 3.58
N ALA A 36 -4.82 -15.78 2.43
CA ALA A 36 -6.22 -16.19 2.33
C ALA A 36 -6.50 -17.50 3.09
N ASP A 37 -5.64 -18.50 2.95
CA ASP A 37 -5.74 -19.78 3.67
C ASP A 37 -5.70 -19.59 5.19
N GLU A 38 -4.84 -18.65 5.68
CA GLU A 38 -4.76 -18.32 7.11
C GLU A 38 -6.08 -17.70 7.60
N ILE A 39 -6.62 -16.73 6.82
CA ILE A 39 -7.90 -16.08 7.14
C ILE A 39 -9.04 -17.11 7.18
N VAL A 40 -9.17 -17.94 6.14
CA VAL A 40 -10.23 -18.96 6.05
C VAL A 40 -10.13 -19.95 7.19
N ARG A 41 -8.91 -20.38 7.56
CA ARG A 41 -8.71 -21.33 8.65
C ARG A 41 -9.14 -20.78 10.01
N ASP A 42 -8.96 -19.49 10.25
CA ASP A 42 -9.13 -18.90 11.59
C ASP A 42 -10.28 -17.89 11.71
N HIS A 43 -11.08 -17.70 10.66
CA HIS A 43 -12.11 -16.65 10.58
C HIS A 43 -13.16 -16.68 11.74
N GLU A 44 -13.50 -17.85 12.29
CA GLU A 44 -14.43 -17.95 13.40
C GLU A 44 -13.87 -17.35 14.70
N HIS A 45 -12.56 -17.43 14.91
CA HIS A 45 -11.86 -16.90 16.08
C HIS A 45 -11.34 -15.46 15.83
N CYS A 46 -10.85 -15.22 14.61
CA CYS A 46 -10.27 -13.96 14.16
C CYS A 46 -11.09 -13.35 13.01
N PRO A 47 -12.30 -12.84 13.28
CA PRO A 47 -13.16 -12.28 12.23
C PRO A 47 -12.69 -10.93 11.69
N ILE A 48 -11.61 -10.37 12.24
CA ILE A 48 -11.00 -9.12 11.78
C ILE A 48 -9.73 -9.44 11.02
N VAL A 49 -9.58 -8.85 9.84
CA VAL A 49 -8.33 -8.87 9.05
C VAL A 49 -7.81 -7.46 8.92
N LEU A 50 -6.64 -7.21 9.49
CA LEU A 50 -6.00 -5.90 9.45
C LEU A 50 -4.89 -5.90 8.40
N ILE A 51 -5.04 -5.07 7.37
CA ILE A 51 -4.05 -4.91 6.31
C ILE A 51 -3.36 -3.57 6.46
N ASN A 52 -2.10 -3.63 6.87
CA ASN A 52 -1.24 -2.48 7.09
C ASN A 52 -0.12 -2.41 6.04
N GLY A 53 0.40 -1.23 5.86
CA GLY A 53 1.55 -0.99 5.00
C GLY A 53 1.67 0.47 4.62
N PRO A 54 2.88 0.92 4.27
CA PRO A 54 3.11 2.32 3.92
C PRO A 54 2.43 2.70 2.60
N SER A 55 2.42 3.99 2.30
CA SER A 55 1.86 4.49 1.04
C SER A 55 2.51 3.82 -0.19
N SER A 56 1.70 3.50 -1.20
CA SER A 56 2.10 2.82 -2.44
C SER A 56 2.73 1.43 -2.23
N SER A 57 2.32 0.73 -1.19
CA SER A 57 2.65 -0.68 -0.98
C SER A 57 1.71 -1.66 -1.69
N GLY A 58 0.65 -1.19 -2.37
CA GLY A 58 -0.32 -2.06 -3.05
C GLY A 58 -1.39 -2.62 -2.12
N LYS A 59 -1.76 -1.91 -1.04
CA LYS A 59 -2.72 -2.40 -0.04
C LYS A 59 -4.09 -2.68 -0.63
N THR A 60 -4.66 -1.75 -1.36
CA THR A 60 -6.03 -1.85 -1.86
C THR A 60 -6.18 -3.04 -2.80
N THR A 61 -5.33 -3.14 -3.82
CA THR A 61 -5.39 -4.26 -4.78
C THR A 61 -5.08 -5.60 -4.11
N THR A 62 -4.12 -5.67 -3.18
CA THR A 62 -3.82 -6.90 -2.45
C THR A 62 -4.97 -7.33 -1.56
N ASN A 63 -5.61 -6.37 -0.88
CA ASN A 63 -6.78 -6.60 -0.05
C ASN A 63 -7.93 -7.20 -0.87
N ASP A 64 -8.24 -6.61 -2.02
CA ASP A 64 -9.28 -7.09 -2.95
C ASP A 64 -8.99 -8.50 -3.47
N ARG A 65 -7.71 -8.80 -3.77
CA ARG A 65 -7.31 -10.15 -4.22
C ARG A 65 -7.46 -11.20 -3.12
N ILE A 66 -7.03 -10.88 -1.90
CA ILE A 66 -7.21 -11.77 -0.74
C ILE A 66 -8.71 -12.00 -0.50
N ALA A 67 -9.51 -10.93 -0.50
CA ALA A 67 -10.96 -11.02 -0.29
C ALA A 67 -11.64 -11.95 -1.30
N ARG A 68 -11.30 -11.85 -2.59
CA ARG A 68 -11.84 -12.73 -3.64
C ARG A 68 -11.53 -14.21 -3.37
N ILE A 69 -10.32 -14.53 -2.92
CA ILE A 69 -9.96 -15.92 -2.60
C ILE A 69 -10.72 -16.42 -1.37
N VAL A 70 -10.81 -15.58 -0.33
CA VAL A 70 -11.57 -15.87 0.88
C VAL A 70 -13.04 -16.14 0.57
N GLU A 71 -13.65 -15.36 -0.34
CA GLU A 71 -15.03 -15.56 -0.80
C GLU A 71 -15.21 -16.85 -1.61
N LEU A 72 -14.23 -17.23 -2.45
CA LEU A 72 -14.26 -18.49 -3.18
C LEU A 72 -14.21 -19.71 -2.25
N GLU A 73 -13.58 -19.59 -1.09
CA GLU A 73 -13.53 -20.59 -0.03
C GLU A 73 -14.79 -20.56 0.88
N GLY A 74 -15.77 -19.72 0.57
CA GLY A 74 -17.08 -19.67 1.22
C GLY A 74 -17.17 -18.78 2.47
N VAL A 75 -16.17 -17.97 2.76
CA VAL A 75 -16.18 -16.98 3.83
C VAL A 75 -16.47 -15.61 3.22
N HIS A 76 -17.50 -14.91 3.68
CA HIS A 76 -17.84 -13.59 3.11
C HIS A 76 -16.93 -12.48 3.66
N ALA A 77 -16.34 -11.68 2.77
CA ALA A 77 -15.39 -10.62 3.09
C ALA A 77 -16.04 -9.24 3.02
N ASN A 78 -16.28 -8.62 4.17
CA ASN A 78 -16.77 -7.27 4.28
C ASN A 78 -15.60 -6.27 4.24
N MET A 79 -15.54 -5.44 3.20
CA MET A 79 -14.43 -4.51 2.99
C MET A 79 -14.67 -3.19 3.71
N LEU A 80 -13.67 -2.73 4.48
CA LEU A 80 -13.68 -1.46 5.18
C LEU A 80 -12.36 -0.72 4.95
N SER A 81 -12.42 0.46 4.34
CA SER A 81 -11.26 1.34 4.24
C SER A 81 -11.16 2.24 5.47
N MET A 82 -9.98 2.32 6.06
CA MET A 82 -9.73 3.29 7.12
C MET A 82 -9.84 4.72 6.60
N ASP A 83 -9.60 4.94 5.32
CA ASP A 83 -9.70 6.26 4.70
C ASP A 83 -11.12 6.83 4.80
N ASP A 84 -12.15 5.99 4.97
CA ASP A 84 -13.52 6.43 5.25
C ASP A 84 -13.67 7.14 6.61
N TYR A 85 -12.72 6.96 7.53
CA TYR A 85 -12.72 7.55 8.87
C TYR A 85 -11.86 8.82 8.99
N TYR A 86 -11.44 9.43 7.88
CA TYR A 86 -10.84 10.77 7.93
C TYR A 86 -11.84 11.79 8.47
N ARG A 87 -11.34 12.74 9.28
CA ARG A 87 -12.12 13.86 9.80
C ARG A 87 -12.34 14.92 8.74
N THR A 88 -13.47 15.59 8.79
CA THR A 88 -13.69 16.79 7.96
C THR A 88 -12.59 17.83 8.21
N ALA A 89 -11.96 18.30 7.16
CA ALA A 89 -10.75 19.14 7.26
C ALA A 89 -10.92 20.44 8.05
N THR A 90 -12.17 20.95 8.16
CA THR A 90 -12.50 22.18 8.92
C THR A 90 -12.78 21.93 10.39
N ASP A 91 -12.93 20.68 10.83
CA ASP A 91 -13.41 20.34 12.16
C ASP A 91 -12.28 20.12 13.19
N TYR A 92 -11.03 20.22 12.75
CA TYR A 92 -9.85 20.08 13.61
C TYR A 92 -8.68 20.90 13.09
N GLU A 93 -7.72 21.20 13.98
CA GLU A 93 -6.45 21.79 13.59
C GLU A 93 -5.59 20.74 12.89
N GLN A 94 -5.32 20.98 11.60
CA GLN A 94 -4.56 20.02 10.80
C GLN A 94 -3.12 19.91 11.32
N PRO A 95 -2.63 18.71 11.62
CA PRO A 95 -1.26 18.54 12.08
C PRO A 95 -0.27 18.97 10.99
N MET A 96 0.83 19.58 11.44
CA MET A 96 1.90 20.05 10.56
C MET A 96 3.14 19.18 10.76
N ASP A 97 3.81 18.92 9.66
CA ASP A 97 5.18 18.41 9.65
C ASP A 97 6.13 19.61 9.70
N ASP A 98 6.54 19.97 10.91
CA ASP A 98 7.40 21.16 11.14
C ASP A 98 8.79 20.98 10.53
N GLU A 99 9.27 19.75 10.31
CA GLU A 99 10.56 19.47 9.68
C GLU A 99 10.54 19.79 8.18
N ASN A 100 9.40 19.58 7.53
CA ASN A 100 9.25 19.75 6.08
C ASN A 100 8.37 20.95 5.70
N GLY A 101 7.71 21.58 6.67
CA GLY A 101 6.86 22.77 6.46
C GLY A 101 5.60 22.49 5.64
N VAL A 102 5.07 21.28 5.72
CA VAL A 102 3.86 20.85 5.00
C VAL A 102 2.86 20.19 5.97
N PRO A 103 1.56 20.09 5.60
CA PRO A 103 0.61 19.33 6.38
C PRO A 103 1.04 17.87 6.55
N ASP A 104 0.97 17.33 7.78
CA ASP A 104 1.22 15.93 8.09
C ASP A 104 -0.04 15.09 7.84
N LEU A 105 -0.24 14.70 6.59
CA LEU A 105 -1.38 13.89 6.17
C LEU A 105 -1.28 12.41 6.58
N GLU A 106 -0.09 11.97 7.01
CA GLU A 106 0.13 10.61 7.53
C GLU A 106 -0.15 10.54 9.05
N SER A 107 -0.46 11.66 9.71
CA SER A 107 -0.74 11.68 11.14
C SER A 107 -2.05 10.97 11.48
N PRO A 108 -2.08 10.10 12.50
CA PRO A 108 -3.31 9.47 13.01
C PRO A 108 -4.33 10.50 13.52
N ALA A 109 -3.91 11.73 13.86
CA ALA A 109 -4.82 12.80 14.26
C ALA A 109 -5.76 13.27 13.15
N CYS A 110 -5.45 12.96 11.88
CA CYS A 110 -6.34 13.24 10.74
C CYS A 110 -7.57 12.31 10.70
N MET A 111 -7.58 11.23 11.50
CA MET A 111 -8.60 10.19 11.48
C MET A 111 -9.37 10.11 12.79
N ASP A 112 -10.59 9.62 12.73
CA ASP A 112 -11.42 9.28 13.90
C ASP A 112 -11.19 7.81 14.29
N LEU A 113 -10.00 7.53 14.85
CA LEU A 113 -9.61 6.19 15.26
C LEU A 113 -10.45 5.65 16.42
N GLU A 114 -10.96 6.52 17.29
CA GLU A 114 -11.84 6.12 18.40
C GLU A 114 -13.17 5.60 17.87
N ARG A 115 -13.77 6.29 16.91
CA ARG A 115 -14.97 5.82 16.23
C ARG A 115 -14.74 4.50 15.52
N LEU A 116 -13.65 4.38 14.74
CA LEU A 116 -13.31 3.14 14.05
C LEU A 116 -13.17 1.98 15.05
N SER A 117 -12.43 2.16 16.14
CA SER A 117 -12.26 1.14 17.18
C SER A 117 -13.60 0.74 17.81
N SER A 118 -14.45 1.71 18.10
CA SER A 118 -15.80 1.45 18.64
C SER A 118 -16.69 0.69 17.64
N ASP A 119 -16.66 1.09 16.36
CA ASP A 119 -17.44 0.43 15.30
C ASP A 119 -16.98 -1.02 15.10
N LEU A 120 -15.68 -1.28 15.15
CA LEU A 120 -15.13 -2.64 15.07
C LEU A 120 -15.54 -3.51 16.26
N ALA A 121 -15.47 -2.99 17.48
CA ALA A 121 -15.89 -3.72 18.65
C ALA A 121 -17.38 -4.11 18.59
N ARG A 122 -18.23 -3.21 18.10
CA ARG A 122 -19.67 -3.46 17.91
C ARG A 122 -19.94 -4.47 16.81
N LEU A 123 -19.23 -4.38 15.67
CA LEU A 123 -19.33 -5.35 14.57
C LEU A 123 -18.97 -6.76 15.04
N VAL A 124 -17.87 -6.90 15.79
CA VAL A 124 -17.45 -8.19 16.38
C VAL A 124 -18.47 -8.71 17.41
N ALA A 125 -19.21 -7.84 18.08
CA ALA A 125 -20.33 -8.22 18.94
C ALA A 125 -21.60 -8.61 18.16
N GLY A 126 -21.60 -8.52 16.82
CA GLY A 126 -22.75 -8.81 15.96
C GLY A 126 -23.77 -7.68 15.88
N GLU A 127 -23.38 -6.48 16.31
CA GLU A 127 -24.25 -5.29 16.21
C GLU A 127 -24.19 -4.71 14.80
N GLU A 128 -25.21 -3.97 14.44
CA GLU A 128 -25.24 -3.15 13.24
C GLU A 128 -24.60 -1.80 13.52
N VAL A 129 -23.70 -1.36 12.62
CA VAL A 129 -23.03 -0.06 12.70
C VAL A 129 -23.26 0.75 11.43
N SER A 130 -23.26 2.06 11.59
CA SER A 130 -23.33 2.99 10.47
C SER A 130 -21.91 3.49 10.16
N VAL A 131 -21.38 3.03 9.02
CA VAL A 131 -20.03 3.34 8.55
C VAL A 131 -20.01 4.68 7.84
N PRO A 132 -19.05 5.57 8.09
CA PRO A 132 -18.88 6.81 7.36
C PRO A 132 -18.29 6.55 5.97
N ARG A 133 -18.27 7.62 5.16
CA ARG A 133 -17.47 7.71 3.94
C ARG A 133 -16.75 9.05 3.91
N PHE A 134 -15.50 9.06 3.46
CA PHE A 134 -14.76 10.30 3.27
C PHE A 134 -14.76 10.69 1.79
N ASP A 135 -15.14 11.91 1.52
CA ASP A 135 -15.06 12.53 0.21
C ASP A 135 -13.74 13.30 0.10
N PHE A 136 -12.80 12.78 -0.70
CA PHE A 136 -11.48 13.37 -0.89
C PHE A 136 -11.49 14.66 -1.71
N GLU A 137 -12.50 14.86 -2.58
CA GLU A 137 -12.61 16.06 -3.38
C GLU A 137 -13.02 17.27 -2.53
N THR A 138 -14.06 17.09 -1.71
CA THR A 138 -14.54 18.13 -0.79
C THR A 138 -13.83 18.11 0.56
N ARG A 139 -13.06 17.09 0.87
CA ARG A 139 -12.38 16.82 2.14
C ARG A 139 -13.32 16.80 3.34
N THR A 140 -14.50 16.19 3.15
CA THR A 140 -15.55 16.08 4.16
C THR A 140 -15.88 14.65 4.48
N SER A 141 -16.18 14.38 5.76
CA SER A 141 -16.71 13.10 6.23
C SER A 141 -18.24 13.09 6.10
N ILE A 142 -18.77 12.02 5.50
CA ILE A 142 -20.20 11.72 5.45
C ILE A 142 -20.46 10.66 6.51
N PRO A 143 -21.07 11.02 7.67
CA PRO A 143 -21.02 10.18 8.87
C PRO A 143 -21.87 8.92 8.81
N HIS A 144 -22.83 8.82 7.89
CA HIS A 144 -23.80 7.71 7.78
C HIS A 144 -24.02 7.35 6.32
N ASP A 145 -22.99 6.80 5.68
CA ASP A 145 -23.05 6.46 4.25
C ASP A 145 -23.69 5.08 4.02
N ARG A 146 -23.26 4.08 4.79
CA ARG A 146 -23.76 2.71 4.67
C ARG A 146 -23.88 2.02 6.03
N THR A 147 -24.69 0.95 6.09
CA THR A 147 -24.84 0.09 7.25
C THR A 147 -24.04 -1.19 7.05
N MET A 148 -23.38 -1.67 8.09
CA MET A 148 -22.62 -2.92 8.09
C MET A 148 -22.97 -3.74 9.33
N LYS A 149 -23.01 -5.07 9.16
CA LYS A 149 -23.18 -6.02 10.24
C LYS A 149 -22.40 -7.28 9.93
N LEU A 150 -21.72 -7.83 10.92
CA LEU A 150 -20.92 -9.05 10.74
C LEU A 150 -21.76 -10.29 11.06
N GLY A 151 -21.84 -11.21 10.10
CA GLY A 151 -22.44 -12.53 10.25
C GLY A 151 -21.47 -13.58 10.80
N ARG A 152 -21.94 -14.82 10.98
CA ARG A 152 -21.11 -15.89 11.58
C ARG A 152 -19.99 -16.40 10.68
N ASN A 153 -20.23 -16.41 9.36
CA ASN A 153 -19.26 -16.92 8.37
C ASN A 153 -18.72 -15.76 7.54
N GLU A 154 -18.37 -14.69 8.25
CA GLU A 154 -17.94 -13.46 7.64
C GLU A 154 -16.72 -12.88 8.34
N VAL A 155 -15.88 -12.18 7.59
CA VAL A 155 -14.76 -11.41 8.11
C VAL A 155 -14.91 -9.95 7.73
N ILE A 156 -14.28 -9.06 8.51
CA ILE A 156 -14.10 -7.65 8.17
C ILE A 156 -12.65 -7.48 7.77
N MET A 157 -12.42 -7.07 6.54
CA MET A 157 -11.10 -6.78 6.00
C MET A 157 -10.88 -5.26 6.00
N ILE A 158 -9.94 -4.80 6.83
CA ILE A 158 -9.68 -3.38 7.06
C ILE A 158 -8.31 -3.06 6.51
N GLU A 159 -8.27 -2.19 5.51
CA GLU A 159 -7.00 -1.70 4.97
C GLU A 159 -6.74 -0.25 5.38
N GLY A 160 -5.49 0.07 5.68
CA GLY A 160 -5.07 1.44 5.97
C GLY A 160 -3.69 1.52 6.60
N ILE A 161 -3.11 2.72 6.56
CA ILE A 161 -1.77 2.96 7.11
C ILE A 161 -1.72 2.87 8.64
N HIS A 162 -2.86 3.01 9.31
CA HIS A 162 -2.99 2.97 10.77
C HIS A 162 -3.70 1.73 11.30
N SER A 163 -3.94 0.69 10.49
CA SER A 163 -4.66 -0.51 10.93
C SER A 163 -3.96 -1.24 12.10
N PHE A 164 -2.66 -1.04 12.30
CA PHE A 164 -1.89 -1.54 13.44
C PHE A 164 -1.71 -0.53 14.58
N ASN A 165 -2.41 0.61 14.52
CA ASN A 165 -2.36 1.59 15.60
C ASN A 165 -2.87 0.96 16.91
N PRO A 166 -2.22 1.19 18.08
CA PRO A 166 -2.66 0.64 19.36
C PRO A 166 -4.12 0.94 19.73
N VAL A 167 -4.67 2.07 19.28
CA VAL A 167 -6.09 2.41 19.49
C VAL A 167 -7.00 1.40 18.78
N ILE A 168 -6.60 0.91 17.60
CA ILE A 168 -7.35 -0.09 16.83
C ILE A 168 -7.05 -1.50 17.33
N MET A 169 -5.76 -1.82 17.50
CA MET A 169 -5.34 -3.15 17.94
C MET A 169 -5.85 -3.47 19.34
N GLY A 170 -5.62 -2.63 20.31
CA GLY A 170 -6.12 -2.71 21.68
C GLY A 170 -6.60 -4.09 22.11
N ASP A 171 -7.85 -4.17 22.53
CA ASP A 171 -8.51 -5.42 22.93
C ASP A 171 -8.87 -6.34 21.74
N LEU A 172 -8.76 -5.85 20.49
CA LEU A 172 -9.09 -6.61 19.30
C LEU A 172 -7.91 -7.42 18.73
N ALA A 173 -6.69 -7.17 19.19
CA ALA A 173 -5.48 -7.83 18.68
C ALA A 173 -5.55 -9.36 18.68
N HIS A 174 -6.17 -9.95 19.72
CA HIS A 174 -6.33 -11.41 19.85
C HIS A 174 -7.45 -12.00 18.97
N ARG A 175 -8.21 -11.14 18.26
CA ARG A 175 -9.28 -11.50 17.34
C ARG A 175 -9.01 -11.05 15.92
N ALA A 176 -7.76 -10.73 15.60
CA ALA A 176 -7.38 -10.18 14.31
C ALA A 176 -6.25 -10.98 13.65
N THR A 177 -6.41 -11.26 12.36
CA THR A 177 -5.30 -11.65 11.48
C THR A 177 -4.64 -10.38 10.96
N SER A 178 -3.34 -10.23 11.21
CA SER A 178 -2.60 -8.99 10.94
C SER A 178 -1.62 -9.19 9.78
N ILE A 179 -1.82 -8.50 8.66
CA ILE A 179 -1.02 -8.63 7.44
C ILE A 179 -0.29 -7.31 7.15
N TYR A 180 1.03 -7.36 7.06
CA TYR A 180 1.84 -6.21 6.67
C TYR A 180 2.28 -6.32 5.22
N LEU A 181 1.91 -5.33 4.42
CA LEU A 181 2.26 -5.23 3.00
C LEU A 181 3.36 -4.19 2.80
N SER A 182 4.42 -4.57 2.11
CA SER A 182 5.46 -3.61 1.73
C SER A 182 6.20 -4.08 0.49
N VAL A 183 6.83 -3.15 -0.22
CA VAL A 183 7.98 -3.49 -1.02
C VAL A 183 9.09 -3.84 -0.04
N ALA A 184 9.52 -5.09 -0.01
CA ALA A 184 10.54 -5.59 0.93
C ALA A 184 11.87 -5.92 0.25
N SER A 185 11.93 -5.83 -1.07
CA SER A 185 13.12 -6.09 -1.90
C SER A 185 13.84 -4.81 -2.28
N ALA A 186 15.14 -4.91 -2.51
CA ALA A 186 16.00 -3.82 -2.98
C ALA A 186 16.47 -4.04 -4.42
N LEU A 187 16.76 -2.95 -5.13
CA LEU A 187 17.37 -3.00 -6.47
C LEU A 187 18.84 -2.60 -6.40
N VAL A 188 19.71 -3.45 -6.95
CA VAL A 188 21.15 -3.24 -6.95
C VAL A 188 21.60 -2.86 -8.36
N PRO A 189 22.03 -1.59 -8.59
CA PRO A 189 22.58 -1.16 -9.86
C PRO A 189 23.98 -1.75 -10.09
N GLU A 190 24.48 -1.69 -11.32
CA GLU A 190 25.86 -2.11 -11.61
C GLU A 190 26.91 -1.16 -11.00
N ARG A 191 26.54 0.08 -10.77
CA ARG A 191 27.35 1.12 -10.11
C ARG A 191 26.47 1.98 -9.23
N GLY A 192 27.04 2.50 -8.16
CA GLY A 192 26.33 3.34 -7.20
C GLY A 192 25.66 2.56 -6.07
N PRO A 193 24.98 3.25 -5.17
CA PRO A 193 24.26 2.64 -4.06
C PRO A 193 23.00 1.91 -4.54
N ARG A 194 22.59 0.90 -3.77
CA ARG A 194 21.33 0.19 -4.03
C ARG A 194 20.14 1.12 -3.82
N LEU A 195 19.06 0.83 -4.53
CA LEU A 195 17.77 1.45 -4.28
C LEU A 195 17.07 0.68 -3.17
N GLU A 196 16.77 1.40 -2.11
CA GLU A 196 16.04 0.87 -0.97
C GLU A 196 14.54 0.74 -1.30
N PRO A 197 13.80 -0.12 -0.60
CA PRO A 197 12.37 -0.35 -0.81
C PRO A 197 11.52 0.91 -0.91
N TYR A 198 11.81 1.93 -0.11
CA TYR A 198 11.08 3.18 -0.13
C TYR A 198 11.26 3.98 -1.45
N MET A 199 12.42 3.82 -2.11
CA MET A 199 12.68 4.47 -3.41
C MET A 199 11.83 3.83 -4.51
N LEU A 200 11.64 2.51 -4.45
CA LEU A 200 10.75 1.80 -5.37
C LEU A 200 9.28 2.21 -5.16
N ARG A 201 8.86 2.38 -3.91
CA ARG A 201 7.52 2.92 -3.61
C ARG A 201 7.34 4.37 -4.05
N PHE A 202 8.41 5.17 -4.02
CA PHE A 202 8.38 6.51 -4.61
C PHE A 202 8.06 6.46 -6.11
N LEU A 203 8.70 5.57 -6.86
CA LEU A 203 8.43 5.41 -8.30
C LEU A 203 6.96 5.03 -8.54
N ARG A 204 6.42 4.06 -7.79
CA ARG A 204 4.99 3.71 -7.83
C ARG A 204 4.10 4.91 -7.55
N ARG A 205 4.38 5.67 -6.47
CA ARG A 205 3.59 6.85 -6.10
C ARG A 205 3.65 7.93 -7.16
N ALA A 206 4.84 8.25 -7.67
CA ALA A 206 5.02 9.26 -8.71
C ALA A 206 4.23 8.91 -9.98
N MET A 207 4.22 7.63 -10.38
CA MET A 207 3.45 7.15 -11.51
C MET A 207 1.94 7.26 -11.26
N ARG A 208 1.46 6.70 -10.15
CA ARG A 208 0.03 6.73 -9.78
C ARG A 208 -0.51 8.15 -9.66
N ASP A 209 0.19 9.01 -8.94
CA ASP A 209 -0.27 10.37 -8.66
C ASP A 209 -0.31 11.21 -9.95
N SER A 210 0.62 10.95 -10.89
CA SER A 210 0.61 11.57 -12.21
C SER A 210 -0.56 11.11 -13.07
N LEU A 211 -0.88 9.80 -13.07
CA LEU A 211 -1.92 9.24 -13.94
C LEU A 211 -3.34 9.44 -13.40
N PHE A 212 -3.53 9.29 -12.08
CA PHE A 212 -4.88 9.19 -11.50
C PHE A 212 -5.28 10.34 -10.58
N ARG A 213 -4.31 11.17 -10.16
CA ARG A 213 -4.56 12.25 -9.19
C ARG A 213 -4.25 13.63 -9.74
N SER A 214 -3.95 13.73 -11.04
CA SER A 214 -3.56 14.98 -11.70
C SER A 214 -2.46 15.73 -10.93
N SER A 215 -1.60 15.00 -10.24
CA SER A 215 -0.53 15.55 -9.40
C SER A 215 0.82 15.31 -10.08
N PRO A 216 1.52 16.38 -10.49
CA PRO A 216 2.80 16.23 -11.16
C PRO A 216 3.87 15.65 -10.21
N VAL A 217 4.92 15.05 -10.78
CA VAL A 217 6.01 14.39 -10.04
C VAL A 217 6.68 15.32 -9.04
N GLU A 218 6.78 16.61 -9.34
CA GLU A 218 7.33 17.64 -8.43
C GLU A 218 6.54 17.76 -7.13
N SER A 219 5.22 17.59 -7.20
CA SER A 219 4.37 17.61 -6.00
C SER A 219 4.63 16.39 -5.12
N THR A 220 4.79 15.23 -5.73
CA THR A 220 5.16 13.99 -5.03
C THR A 220 6.55 14.12 -4.39
N LEU A 221 7.52 14.69 -5.11
CA LEU A 221 8.88 14.96 -4.58
C LEU A 221 8.86 15.89 -3.35
N ARG A 222 8.07 16.97 -3.39
CA ARG A 222 7.95 17.91 -2.25
C ARG A 222 7.37 17.26 -1.01
N GLN A 223 6.42 16.33 -1.17
CA GLN A 223 5.74 15.66 -0.06
C GLN A 223 6.47 14.43 0.45
N TRP A 224 7.43 13.89 -0.33
CA TRP A 224 8.00 12.57 -0.05
C TRP A 224 8.69 12.48 1.31
N ASN A 225 9.44 13.48 1.72
CA ASN A 225 10.09 13.49 3.03
C ASN A 225 9.08 13.42 4.18
N SER A 226 7.93 14.12 4.05
CA SER A 226 6.85 14.07 5.03
C SER A 226 6.19 12.69 5.08
N VAL A 227 5.92 12.07 3.91
CA VAL A 227 5.44 10.69 3.83
C VAL A 227 6.40 9.72 4.52
N ARG A 228 7.70 9.86 4.27
CA ARG A 228 8.74 9.04 4.92
C ARG A 228 8.82 9.26 6.44
N ARG A 229 8.63 10.50 6.88
CA ARG A 229 8.55 10.82 8.31
C ARG A 229 7.33 10.15 8.94
N GLY A 230 6.16 10.28 8.33
CA GLY A 230 4.93 9.63 8.79
C GLY A 230 5.07 8.11 8.88
N GLU A 231 5.68 7.48 7.89
CA GLU A 231 6.00 6.05 7.92
C GLU A 231 6.85 5.67 9.13
N ARG A 232 7.93 6.44 9.41
CA ARG A 232 8.82 6.17 10.55
C ARG A 232 8.11 6.35 11.90
N LEU A 233 7.23 7.33 12.01
CA LEU A 233 6.56 7.67 13.27
C LEU A 233 5.33 6.81 13.55
N TYR A 234 4.53 6.51 12.52
CA TYR A 234 3.17 6.00 12.71
C TYR A 234 2.93 4.60 12.15
N ILE A 235 3.81 4.08 11.29
CA ILE A 235 3.61 2.79 10.62
C ILE A 235 4.68 1.78 11.03
N SER A 236 5.95 2.11 10.79
CA SER A 236 7.09 1.21 11.02
C SER A 236 7.20 0.67 12.45
N PRO A 237 6.91 1.45 13.52
CA PRO A 237 6.99 0.95 14.89
C PRO A 237 6.08 -0.25 15.18
N TYR A 238 4.98 -0.37 14.43
CA TYR A 238 3.97 -1.41 14.65
C TYR A 238 4.13 -2.61 13.71
N ARG A 239 5.07 -2.58 12.78
CA ARG A 239 5.31 -3.67 11.82
C ARG A 239 5.51 -5.03 12.48
N GLY A 240 6.13 -5.07 13.65
CA GLY A 240 6.36 -6.31 14.40
C GLY A 240 5.10 -6.98 14.94
N GLN A 241 3.92 -6.35 14.84
CA GLN A 241 2.63 -6.91 15.23
C GLN A 241 1.99 -7.77 14.13
N ALA A 242 2.57 -7.78 12.93
CA ALA A 242 2.06 -8.57 11.82
C ALA A 242 2.24 -10.07 12.07
N SER A 243 1.17 -10.85 11.90
CA SER A 243 1.22 -12.32 11.85
C SER A 243 1.76 -12.81 10.51
N LEU A 244 1.49 -12.07 9.43
CA LEU A 244 1.93 -12.34 8.07
C LEU A 244 2.55 -11.10 7.43
N THR A 245 3.50 -11.31 6.53
CA THR A 245 4.08 -10.25 5.70
C THR A 245 4.05 -10.66 4.23
N ILE A 246 3.67 -9.73 3.36
CA ILE A 246 3.67 -9.93 1.90
C ILE A 246 4.61 -8.93 1.27
N ASP A 247 5.58 -9.41 0.48
CA ASP A 247 6.39 -8.56 -0.39
C ASP A 247 5.61 -8.32 -1.69
N THR A 248 5.19 -7.08 -1.90
CA THR A 248 4.43 -6.69 -3.09
C THR A 248 5.31 -6.29 -4.26
N PHE A 249 6.64 -6.43 -4.16
CA PHE A 249 7.56 -6.07 -5.22
C PHE A 249 7.47 -7.04 -6.40
N LEU A 250 7.27 -6.47 -7.57
CA LEU A 250 7.30 -7.19 -8.85
C LEU A 250 8.57 -6.74 -9.61
N PRO A 251 9.65 -7.53 -9.64
CA PRO A 251 10.92 -7.08 -10.24
C PRO A 251 10.80 -6.46 -11.62
N TYR A 252 9.88 -6.93 -12.47
CA TYR A 252 9.65 -6.39 -13.80
C TYR A 252 8.99 -5.00 -13.81
N GLU A 253 8.33 -4.59 -12.72
CA GLU A 253 7.68 -3.26 -12.62
C GLU A 253 8.66 -2.12 -12.84
N VAL A 254 9.92 -2.33 -12.44
CA VAL A 254 10.97 -1.32 -12.59
C VAL A 254 11.19 -0.98 -14.05
N ASN A 255 11.13 -1.96 -14.96
CA ASN A 255 11.25 -1.74 -16.40
C ASN A 255 10.15 -0.81 -16.92
N ILE A 256 8.91 -1.01 -16.47
CA ILE A 256 7.74 -0.23 -16.90
C ILE A 256 7.75 1.17 -16.28
N LEU A 257 7.99 1.24 -14.97
CA LEU A 257 8.00 2.53 -14.25
C LEU A 257 9.12 3.43 -14.77
N MET A 258 10.32 2.89 -14.98
CA MET A 258 11.47 3.67 -15.40
C MET A 258 11.36 4.11 -16.89
N GLU A 259 10.77 3.31 -17.75
CA GLU A 259 10.49 3.73 -19.14
C GLU A 259 9.68 5.04 -19.18
N ARG A 260 8.65 5.14 -18.34
CA ARG A 260 7.75 6.31 -18.28
C ARG A 260 8.28 7.46 -17.44
N LEU A 261 8.97 7.18 -16.34
CA LEU A 261 9.43 8.20 -15.39
C LEU A 261 10.80 8.79 -15.72
N THR A 262 11.67 8.08 -16.45
CA THR A 262 13.03 8.56 -16.76
C THR A 262 13.06 9.95 -17.41
N PRO A 263 12.20 10.29 -18.39
CA PRO A 263 12.23 11.63 -18.99
C PRO A 263 11.98 12.73 -17.93
N VAL A 264 10.94 12.57 -17.12
CA VAL A 264 10.57 13.58 -16.10
C VAL A 264 11.59 13.64 -14.97
N LEU A 265 12.01 12.48 -14.42
CA LEU A 265 12.96 12.45 -13.32
C LEU A 265 14.34 12.99 -13.71
N SER A 266 14.74 12.87 -14.97
CA SER A 266 16.01 13.41 -15.47
C SER A 266 16.09 14.94 -15.36
N GLU A 267 14.93 15.62 -15.39
CA GLU A 267 14.82 17.07 -15.22
C GLU A 267 14.84 17.50 -13.74
N HIS A 268 14.66 16.53 -12.80
CA HIS A 268 14.51 16.78 -11.37
C HIS A 268 15.61 16.18 -10.48
N ARG A 269 16.84 15.99 -11.01
CA ARG A 269 17.95 15.33 -10.31
C ARG A 269 18.27 15.95 -8.94
N ASP A 270 18.28 17.28 -8.85
CA ASP A 270 18.52 17.98 -7.59
C ASP A 270 17.38 17.80 -6.59
N ALA A 271 16.14 17.71 -7.08
CA ALA A 271 14.98 17.47 -6.23
C ALA A 271 14.97 16.03 -5.69
N LEU A 272 15.38 15.04 -6.49
CA LEU A 272 15.61 13.67 -6.04
C LEU A 272 16.66 13.62 -4.93
N ALA A 273 17.78 14.35 -5.07
CA ALA A 273 18.81 14.39 -4.03
C ALA A 273 18.28 14.99 -2.71
N ARG A 274 17.50 16.08 -2.79
CA ARG A 274 16.87 16.71 -1.59
C ARG A 274 15.82 15.82 -0.92
N ALA A 275 15.18 14.93 -1.67
CA ALA A 275 14.17 13.99 -1.17
C ALA A 275 14.76 12.65 -0.68
N ASP A 276 16.07 12.54 -0.51
CA ASP A 276 16.78 11.30 -0.16
C ASP A 276 16.58 10.18 -1.20
N LEU A 277 16.47 10.56 -2.47
CA LEU A 277 16.23 9.68 -3.62
C LEU A 277 17.38 9.72 -4.63
N ALA A 278 18.54 10.26 -4.25
CA ALA A 278 19.71 10.39 -5.13
C ALA A 278 20.09 9.10 -5.88
N PRO A 279 20.00 7.89 -5.27
CA PRO A 279 20.29 6.64 -5.96
C PRO A 279 19.45 6.38 -7.21
N ILE A 280 18.26 6.97 -7.32
CA ILE A 280 17.44 6.86 -8.51
C ILE A 280 18.14 7.49 -9.73
N ASN A 281 18.95 8.54 -9.53
CA ASN A 281 19.73 9.16 -10.59
C ASN A 281 20.70 8.20 -11.27
N ASP A 282 21.21 7.21 -10.52
CA ASP A 282 22.22 6.26 -11.02
C ASP A 282 21.61 5.19 -11.92
N ILE A 283 20.29 4.99 -11.84
CA ILE A 283 19.57 4.04 -12.69
C ILE A 283 18.82 4.70 -13.85
N LEU A 284 18.74 6.04 -13.91
CA LEU A 284 18.11 6.75 -15.02
C LEU A 284 18.77 6.36 -16.34
N GLY A 285 17.99 5.81 -17.26
CA GLY A 285 18.47 5.37 -18.57
C GLY A 285 19.27 4.06 -18.56
N THR A 286 19.42 3.37 -17.42
CA THR A 286 20.10 2.06 -17.36
C THR A 286 19.14 0.88 -17.39
N ILE A 287 17.86 1.14 -17.13
CA ILE A 287 16.81 0.12 -17.15
C ILE A 287 16.28 -0.03 -18.57
N SER A 288 16.32 -1.24 -19.08
CA SER A 288 15.77 -1.56 -20.42
C SER A 288 14.24 -1.60 -20.38
N PRO A 289 13.56 -1.19 -21.44
CA PRO A 289 12.11 -1.41 -21.56
C PRO A 289 11.80 -2.91 -21.58
N ILE A 290 10.55 -3.26 -21.27
CA ILE A 290 10.01 -4.62 -21.31
C ILE A 290 8.75 -4.64 -22.16
N GLU A 291 8.56 -5.69 -22.96
CA GLU A 291 7.29 -5.93 -23.63
C GLU A 291 6.30 -6.55 -22.65
N TRP A 292 5.34 -5.75 -22.19
CA TRP A 292 4.43 -6.13 -21.10
C TRP A 292 2.96 -6.22 -21.53
N GLN A 293 2.59 -5.64 -22.68
CA GLN A 293 1.21 -5.60 -23.15
C GLN A 293 0.66 -7.01 -23.36
N GLY A 294 -0.46 -7.31 -22.70
CA GLY A 294 -1.10 -8.62 -22.77
C GLY A 294 -0.44 -9.73 -21.92
N HIS A 295 0.60 -9.40 -21.17
CA HIS A 295 1.29 -10.35 -20.28
C HIS A 295 1.01 -10.13 -18.78
N ILE A 296 0.62 -8.91 -18.40
CA ILE A 296 0.27 -8.58 -17.02
C ILE A 296 -1.15 -9.07 -16.74
N PRO A 297 -1.41 -9.87 -15.69
CA PRO A 297 -2.75 -10.27 -15.29
C PRO A 297 -3.63 -9.04 -14.98
N GLU A 298 -4.93 -9.11 -15.29
CA GLU A 298 -5.89 -8.02 -15.04
C GLU A 298 -6.00 -7.63 -13.56
N ASP A 299 -5.73 -8.58 -12.66
CA ASP A 299 -5.75 -8.38 -11.21
C ASP A 299 -4.36 -8.11 -10.62
N SER A 300 -3.34 -7.83 -11.43
CA SER A 300 -2.01 -7.49 -10.93
C SER A 300 -2.02 -6.22 -10.08
N VAL A 301 -1.26 -6.25 -8.97
CA VAL A 301 -1.05 -5.07 -8.11
C VAL A 301 -0.44 -3.89 -8.87
N LEU A 302 0.20 -4.15 -9.98
CA LEU A 302 0.83 -3.11 -10.79
C LEU A 302 -0.19 -2.16 -11.41
N HIS A 303 -1.41 -2.63 -11.72
CA HIS A 303 -2.49 -1.77 -12.26
C HIS A 303 -2.91 -0.64 -11.31
N GLU A 304 -2.68 -0.77 -9.99
CA GLU A 304 -2.86 0.34 -9.05
C GLU A 304 -1.99 1.56 -9.41
N PHE A 305 -0.89 1.33 -10.13
CA PHE A 305 0.12 2.35 -10.39
C PHE A 305 0.21 2.77 -11.86
N ILE A 306 -0.08 1.86 -12.81
CA ILE A 306 0.10 2.11 -14.24
C ILE A 306 -1.19 2.21 -15.06
N GLY A 307 -2.33 1.81 -14.48
CA GLY A 307 -3.64 1.75 -15.16
C GLY A 307 -3.95 0.44 -15.83
#